data_43505f2a6fdfd051599dcbb2dc79f948
#
_entry.id   43505f2a6fdfd051599dcbb2dc79f948
#
_cell.length_a   1.000
_cell.length_b   1.000
_cell.length_c   1.000
_cell.angle_alpha   90.00
_cell.angle_beta   90.00
_cell.angle_gamma   90.00
#
_symmetry.space_group_name_H-M   'P 1'
#
loop_
_entity.id
_entity.type
_entity.pdbx_description
1 polymer ?
#
loop_
_entity_poly.entity_id
_entity_poly.type
_entity_poly.pdbx_seq_one_letter_code
_entity_poly.pdbx_strand_id
1 'polypeptide(L)'
;MIREIESKNEVDIEIPLGFIVFCDMDGTLVDTDYANYLSYRQAVIEATCGKHDVEFTGERINREGLKNQLPFLTATQYEVIAALKAEYFTKFLSETRLNAALANLIARCRRMSETRLGTCCRRKRAMDTLRHHNLLERFSQFIFWENLHQGESSNKYESALGITGANPETVLVFENDIADVEKALLAGVPRKNIISFLQ
;
A
#
# COMPACT_ATOMS: atom_id res chain seq x y z
N MET A 1 -6.44 8.18 21.30
CA MET A 1 -6.63 6.73 21.35
C MET A 1 -6.70 6.28 19.90
N ILE A 2 -5.74 5.47 19.44
CA ILE A 2 -5.80 4.84 18.10
C ILE A 2 -6.96 3.85 18.20
N ARG A 3 -7.91 3.90 17.28
CA ARG A 3 -8.85 2.78 17.14
C ARG A 3 -8.10 1.68 16.38
N GLU A 4 -7.45 0.81 17.12
CA GLU A 4 -6.89 -0.43 16.62
C GLU A 4 -8.05 -1.39 16.39
N ILE A 5 -8.17 -1.89 15.17
CA ILE A 5 -9.21 -2.86 14.84
C ILE A 5 -8.52 -4.17 14.54
N GLU A 6 -8.66 -5.11 15.46
CA GLU A 6 -8.27 -6.50 15.21
C GLU A 6 -9.11 -7.08 14.08
N SER A 7 -8.49 -7.77 13.14
CA SER A 7 -8.98 -8.19 11.82
C SER A 7 -10.14 -9.18 11.78
N LYS A 8 -10.88 -9.40 12.89
CA LYS A 8 -11.86 -10.52 12.99
C LYS A 8 -13.33 -10.13 13.08
N ASN A 9 -13.69 -8.86 13.20
CA ASN A 9 -15.10 -8.46 13.34
C ASN A 9 -15.49 -7.38 12.33
N GLU A 10 -16.78 -7.34 11.98
CA GLU A 10 -17.35 -6.24 11.18
C GLU A 10 -16.95 -4.90 11.78
N VAL A 11 -16.23 -4.11 11.00
CA VAL A 11 -15.82 -2.77 11.41
C VAL A 11 -17.00 -1.85 11.20
N ASP A 12 -17.70 -1.53 12.27
CA ASP A 12 -18.80 -0.57 12.24
C ASP A 12 -18.23 0.84 12.51
N ILE A 13 -17.95 1.55 11.43
CA ILE A 13 -17.49 2.95 11.46
C ILE A 13 -18.54 3.79 10.77
N GLU A 14 -19.16 4.69 11.51
CA GLU A 14 -19.96 5.75 10.90
C GLU A 14 -19.05 6.79 10.24
N ILE A 15 -19.22 6.96 8.93
CA ILE A 15 -18.51 7.99 8.17
C ILE A 15 -19.41 9.21 8.08
N PRO A 16 -18.98 10.37 8.61
CA PRO A 16 -19.78 11.58 8.52
C PRO A 16 -20.00 11.99 7.07
N LEU A 17 -21.18 12.54 6.79
CA LEU A 17 -21.51 13.03 5.46
C LEU A 17 -20.50 14.09 4.99
N GLY A 18 -20.06 13.98 3.74
CA GLY A 18 -19.08 14.89 3.14
C GLY A 18 -17.63 14.52 3.40
N PHE A 19 -17.36 13.43 4.14
CA PHE A 19 -16.00 12.91 4.30
C PHE A 19 -15.52 12.20 3.02
N ILE A 20 -14.23 12.31 2.77
CA ILE A 20 -13.51 11.57 1.73
C ILE A 20 -12.71 10.47 2.41
N VAL A 21 -12.80 9.26 1.87
CA VAL A 21 -12.06 8.10 2.40
C VAL A 21 -10.81 7.88 1.58
N PHE A 22 -9.66 7.96 2.21
CA PHE A 22 -8.38 7.48 1.64
C PHE A 22 -8.06 6.11 2.22
N CYS A 23 -7.69 5.18 1.35
CA CYS A 23 -7.25 3.84 1.75
C CYS A 23 -5.89 3.56 1.14
N ASP A 24 -4.92 3.15 1.97
CA ASP A 24 -3.70 2.54 1.49
C ASP A 24 -3.96 1.13 0.96
N MET A 25 -3.05 0.60 0.15
CA MET A 25 -3.20 -0.70 -0.47
C MET A 25 -2.36 -1.78 0.21
N ASP A 26 -1.04 -1.61 0.18
CA ASP A 26 -0.10 -2.66 0.55
C ASP A 26 0.01 -2.82 2.08
N GLY A 27 -0.42 -3.95 2.62
CA GLY A 27 -0.46 -4.22 4.06
C GLY A 27 -1.74 -3.70 4.74
N THR A 28 -2.50 -2.83 4.09
CA THR A 28 -3.78 -2.29 4.59
C THR A 28 -4.97 -3.00 3.97
N LEU A 29 -5.20 -2.80 2.68
CA LEU A 29 -6.32 -3.40 1.94
C LEU A 29 -5.98 -4.79 1.43
N VAL A 30 -4.74 -5.01 1.04
CA VAL A 30 -4.22 -6.29 0.54
C VAL A 30 -2.87 -6.56 1.19
N ASP A 31 -2.75 -7.69 1.88
CA ASP A 31 -1.46 -8.23 2.28
C ASP A 31 -0.73 -8.71 1.02
N THR A 32 0.38 -8.06 0.72
CA THR A 32 1.22 -8.33 -0.45
C THR A 32 2.62 -8.83 -0.08
N ASP A 33 2.90 -9.07 1.20
CA ASP A 33 4.26 -9.27 1.68
C ASP A 33 4.87 -10.57 1.19
N TYR A 34 4.10 -11.66 1.21
CA TYR A 34 4.59 -12.93 0.72
C TYR A 34 4.77 -12.94 -0.82
N ALA A 35 3.82 -12.37 -1.56
CA ALA A 35 3.96 -12.20 -3.01
C ALA A 35 5.17 -11.32 -3.38
N ASN A 36 5.40 -10.28 -2.58
CA ASN A 36 6.54 -9.38 -2.73
C ASN A 36 7.87 -10.11 -2.47
N TYR A 37 7.92 -10.93 -1.41
CA TYR A 37 9.08 -11.79 -1.12
C TYR A 37 9.38 -12.75 -2.27
N LEU A 38 8.39 -13.51 -2.74
CA LEU A 38 8.57 -14.47 -3.85
C LEU A 38 9.07 -13.77 -5.12
N SER A 39 8.58 -12.56 -5.38
CA SER A 39 9.02 -11.75 -6.50
C SER A 39 10.49 -11.32 -6.39
N TYR A 40 10.92 -10.89 -5.20
CA TYR A 40 12.32 -10.56 -4.94
C TYR A 40 13.20 -11.80 -5.01
N ARG A 41 12.75 -12.91 -4.40
CA ARG A 41 13.47 -14.18 -4.43
C ARG A 41 13.76 -14.63 -5.86
N GLN A 42 12.75 -14.67 -6.70
CA GLN A 42 12.90 -15.07 -8.10
C GLN A 42 13.83 -14.13 -8.87
N ALA A 43 13.71 -12.81 -8.63
CA ALA A 43 14.55 -11.81 -9.25
C ALA A 43 16.02 -11.92 -8.83
N VAL A 44 16.29 -12.21 -7.56
CA VAL A 44 17.66 -12.42 -7.03
C VAL A 44 18.28 -13.67 -7.64
N ILE A 45 17.56 -14.79 -7.63
CA ILE A 45 18.04 -16.06 -8.22
C ILE A 45 18.44 -15.84 -9.68
N GLU A 46 17.62 -15.15 -10.47
CA GLU A 46 17.91 -14.88 -11.87
C GLU A 46 19.08 -13.90 -12.04
N ALA A 47 19.05 -12.76 -11.37
CA ALA A 47 20.09 -11.72 -11.49
C ALA A 47 21.47 -12.19 -11.01
N THR A 48 21.52 -13.23 -10.17
CA THR A 48 22.77 -13.81 -9.63
C THR A 48 23.13 -15.16 -10.24
N CYS A 49 22.41 -15.60 -11.28
CA CYS A 49 22.59 -16.92 -11.92
C CYS A 49 22.53 -18.07 -10.89
N GLY A 50 21.61 -17.99 -9.94
CA GLY A 50 21.37 -19.01 -8.90
C GLY A 50 22.40 -19.02 -7.76
N LYS A 51 23.30 -18.04 -7.68
CA LYS A 51 24.35 -18.00 -6.65
C LYS A 51 23.85 -17.54 -5.29
N HIS A 52 22.76 -16.77 -5.26
CA HIS A 52 22.22 -16.17 -4.03
C HIS A 52 20.70 -16.31 -4.00
N ASP A 53 20.17 -16.33 -2.79
CA ASP A 53 18.75 -16.35 -2.48
C ASP A 53 18.48 -15.34 -1.35
N VAL A 54 17.20 -15.01 -1.11
CA VAL A 54 16.74 -14.19 0.01
C VAL A 54 15.82 -15.01 0.90
N GLU A 55 15.82 -14.70 2.20
CA GLU A 55 14.99 -15.37 3.18
C GLU A 55 13.73 -14.55 3.50
N PHE A 56 12.63 -15.24 3.76
CA PHE A 56 11.42 -14.62 4.27
C PHE A 56 11.47 -14.56 5.79
N THR A 57 11.58 -13.35 6.33
CA THR A 57 11.68 -13.11 7.79
C THR A 57 10.30 -12.87 8.44
N GLY A 58 9.22 -12.98 7.68
CA GLY A 58 7.88 -12.59 8.14
C GLY A 58 7.58 -11.10 7.96
N GLU A 59 8.57 -10.30 7.56
CA GLU A 59 8.42 -8.88 7.30
C GLU A 59 8.52 -8.57 5.81
N ARG A 60 7.97 -7.41 5.43
CA ARG A 60 8.01 -6.95 4.06
C ARG A 60 9.44 -6.67 3.59
N ILE A 61 9.89 -7.38 2.57
CA ILE A 61 11.15 -7.07 1.89
C ILE A 61 10.96 -5.80 1.04
N ASN A 62 11.75 -4.79 1.33
CA ASN A 62 11.94 -3.60 0.52
C ASN A 62 13.37 -3.53 -0.02
N ARG A 63 13.74 -2.43 -0.71
CA ARG A 63 15.10 -2.26 -1.25
C ARG A 63 16.18 -2.23 -0.17
N GLU A 64 15.86 -1.68 0.99
CA GLU A 64 16.79 -1.61 2.13
C GLU A 64 16.96 -3.00 2.76
N GLY A 65 15.87 -3.71 3.01
CA GLY A 65 15.89 -5.09 3.48
C GLY A 65 16.67 -6.02 2.55
N LEU A 66 16.53 -5.83 1.22
CA LEU A 66 17.34 -6.56 0.24
C LEU A 66 18.82 -6.24 0.37
N LYS A 67 19.19 -4.95 0.54
CA LYS A 67 20.60 -4.55 0.75
C LYS A 67 21.18 -5.11 2.05
N ASN A 68 20.36 -5.20 3.09
CA ASN A 68 20.79 -5.77 4.37
C ASN A 68 21.06 -7.28 4.26
N GLN A 69 20.23 -8.01 3.52
CA GLN A 69 20.46 -9.46 3.29
C GLN A 69 21.60 -9.75 2.31
N LEU A 70 21.79 -8.93 1.29
CA LEU A 70 22.75 -9.14 0.21
C LEU A 70 23.62 -7.89 -0.03
N PRO A 71 24.41 -7.43 0.96
CA PRO A 71 25.13 -6.15 0.90
C PRO A 71 26.26 -6.11 -0.14
N PHE A 72 26.67 -7.26 -0.64
CA PHE A 72 27.77 -7.43 -1.60
C PHE A 72 27.33 -7.28 -3.06
N LEU A 73 26.03 -7.14 -3.35
CA LEU A 73 25.55 -6.91 -4.71
C LEU A 73 25.95 -5.53 -5.23
N THR A 74 26.24 -5.45 -6.52
CA THR A 74 26.53 -4.18 -7.18
C THR A 74 25.28 -3.34 -7.39
N ALA A 75 25.46 -2.02 -7.60
CA ALA A 75 24.34 -1.11 -7.93
C ALA A 75 23.54 -1.61 -9.15
N THR A 76 24.25 -2.05 -10.20
CA THR A 76 23.62 -2.61 -11.40
C THR A 76 22.78 -3.86 -11.09
N GLN A 77 23.26 -4.75 -10.24
CA GLN A 77 22.48 -5.92 -9.85
C GLN A 77 21.21 -5.56 -9.09
N TYR A 78 21.25 -4.56 -8.19
CA TYR A 78 20.04 -4.07 -7.52
C TYR A 78 19.02 -3.48 -8.51
N GLU A 79 19.46 -2.77 -9.54
CA GLU A 79 18.57 -2.23 -10.57
C GLU A 79 17.93 -3.36 -11.40
N VAL A 80 18.70 -4.35 -11.81
CA VAL A 80 18.19 -5.54 -12.52
C VAL A 80 17.18 -6.29 -11.65
N ILE A 81 17.50 -6.52 -10.38
CA ILE A 81 16.58 -7.18 -9.44
C ILE A 81 15.29 -6.38 -9.30
N ALA A 82 15.36 -5.06 -9.19
CA ALA A 82 14.16 -4.22 -9.08
C ALA A 82 13.27 -4.28 -10.32
N ALA A 83 13.87 -4.35 -11.51
CA ALA A 83 13.14 -4.51 -12.77
C ALA A 83 12.48 -5.89 -12.87
N LEU A 84 13.24 -6.96 -12.65
CA LEU A 84 12.76 -8.34 -12.67
C LEU A 84 11.66 -8.57 -11.63
N LYS A 85 11.83 -8.04 -10.41
CA LYS A 85 10.83 -8.13 -9.34
C LYS A 85 9.51 -7.52 -9.76
N ALA A 86 9.52 -6.40 -10.46
CA ALA A 86 8.30 -5.77 -10.96
C ALA A 86 7.55 -6.64 -11.99
N GLU A 87 8.29 -7.38 -12.80
CA GLU A 87 7.72 -8.34 -13.75
C GLU A 87 7.18 -9.59 -13.06
N TYR A 88 7.95 -10.12 -12.10
CA TYR A 88 7.57 -11.35 -11.41
C TYR A 88 6.37 -11.20 -10.48
N PHE A 89 6.12 -10.00 -9.95
CA PHE A 89 5.02 -9.79 -9.01
C PHE A 89 3.67 -10.27 -9.55
N THR A 90 3.42 -10.10 -10.84
CA THR A 90 2.16 -10.55 -11.46
C THR A 90 1.98 -12.08 -11.43
N LYS A 91 3.06 -12.84 -11.37
CA LYS A 91 3.02 -14.31 -11.27
C LYS A 91 2.60 -14.79 -9.88
N PHE A 92 2.76 -13.94 -8.88
CA PHE A 92 2.49 -14.25 -7.47
C PHE A 92 1.26 -13.53 -6.90
N LEU A 93 0.38 -13.01 -7.75
CA LEU A 93 -0.85 -12.35 -7.30
C LEU A 93 -1.75 -13.28 -6.48
N SER A 94 -1.76 -14.58 -6.77
CA SER A 94 -2.48 -15.59 -5.98
C SER A 94 -2.00 -15.74 -4.54
N GLU A 95 -0.79 -15.28 -4.26
CA GLU A 95 -0.19 -15.29 -2.92
C GLU A 95 -0.54 -14.03 -2.10
N THR A 96 -1.27 -13.10 -2.69
CA THR A 96 -1.77 -11.92 -1.98
C THR A 96 -3.08 -12.24 -1.25
N ARG A 97 -3.32 -11.58 -0.12
CA ARG A 97 -4.51 -11.82 0.71
C ARG A 97 -5.32 -10.54 0.89
N LEU A 98 -6.61 -10.62 0.56
CA LEU A 98 -7.53 -9.51 0.72
C LEU A 98 -7.93 -9.33 2.19
N ASN A 99 -7.86 -8.10 2.70
CA ASN A 99 -8.56 -7.71 3.91
C ASN A 99 -10.06 -7.54 3.58
N ALA A 100 -10.81 -8.65 3.68
CA ALA A 100 -12.21 -8.67 3.28
C ALA A 100 -13.08 -7.73 4.13
N ALA A 101 -12.76 -7.56 5.42
CA ALA A 101 -13.49 -6.66 6.32
C ALA A 101 -13.35 -5.20 5.85
N LEU A 102 -12.13 -4.77 5.56
CA LEU A 102 -11.87 -3.42 5.03
C LEU A 102 -12.45 -3.23 3.62
N ALA A 103 -12.31 -4.22 2.74
CA ALA A 103 -12.89 -4.16 1.40
C ALA A 103 -14.42 -3.99 1.42
N ASN A 104 -15.10 -4.67 2.35
CA ASN A 104 -16.54 -4.52 2.56
C ASN A 104 -16.89 -3.15 3.14
N LEU A 105 -16.09 -2.64 4.08
CA LEU A 105 -16.25 -1.29 4.61
C LEU A 105 -16.11 -0.24 3.50
N ILE A 106 -15.05 -0.30 2.69
CA ILE A 106 -14.85 0.60 1.54
C ILE A 106 -16.04 0.54 0.56
N ALA A 107 -16.60 -0.66 0.32
CA ALA A 107 -17.78 -0.80 -0.53
C ALA A 107 -19.01 -0.08 0.05
N ARG A 108 -19.20 -0.10 1.36
CA ARG A 108 -20.27 0.66 2.03
C ARG A 108 -20.00 2.16 1.92
N CYS A 109 -18.75 2.59 2.19
CA CYS A 109 -18.34 3.98 2.07
C CYS A 109 -18.58 4.54 0.68
N ARG A 110 -18.26 3.78 -0.37
CA ARG A 110 -18.41 4.18 -1.78
C ARG A 110 -19.83 4.57 -2.18
N ARG A 111 -20.83 4.11 -1.44
CA ARG A 111 -22.25 4.46 -1.68
C ARG A 111 -22.61 5.85 -1.16
N MET A 112 -21.85 6.37 -0.19
CA MET A 112 -22.19 7.58 0.57
C MET A 112 -21.11 8.66 0.47
N SER A 113 -19.89 8.28 0.08
CA SER A 113 -18.71 9.14 0.12
C SER A 113 -17.78 8.84 -1.06
N GLU A 114 -16.92 9.78 -1.38
CA GLU A 114 -15.81 9.51 -2.28
C GLU A 114 -14.80 8.60 -1.60
N THR A 115 -14.40 7.54 -2.29
CA THR A 115 -13.36 6.63 -1.85
C THR A 115 -12.17 6.72 -2.79
N ARG A 116 -10.98 6.90 -2.25
CA ARG A 116 -9.74 7.11 -3.00
C ARG A 116 -8.69 6.12 -2.53
N LEU A 117 -8.03 5.47 -3.47
CA LEU A 117 -6.84 4.67 -3.17
C LEU A 117 -5.62 5.59 -3.25
N GLY A 118 -4.80 5.63 -2.18
CA GLY A 118 -3.54 6.36 -2.16
C GLY A 118 -2.40 5.41 -1.82
N THR A 119 -1.57 5.02 -2.79
CA THR A 119 -0.50 4.03 -2.58
C THR A 119 0.84 4.47 -3.15
N CYS A 120 1.92 4.18 -2.43
CA CYS A 120 3.30 4.30 -2.93
C CYS A 120 3.67 3.20 -3.94
N CYS A 121 2.72 2.37 -4.35
CA CYS A 121 2.90 1.36 -5.37
C CYS A 121 2.86 1.97 -6.78
N ARG A 122 3.67 1.45 -7.71
CA ARG A 122 3.58 1.82 -9.11
C ARG A 122 2.23 1.40 -9.71
N ARG A 123 1.69 2.23 -10.60
CA ARG A 123 0.37 2.06 -11.23
C ARG A 123 0.14 0.63 -11.74
N LYS A 124 1.08 0.07 -12.52
CA LYS A 124 0.92 -1.26 -13.11
C LYS A 124 0.66 -2.31 -12.03
N ARG A 125 1.53 -2.39 -11.03
CA ARG A 125 1.39 -3.38 -9.93
C ARG A 125 0.10 -3.17 -9.14
N ALA A 126 -0.21 -1.93 -8.79
CA ALA A 126 -1.43 -1.61 -8.05
C ALA A 126 -2.68 -2.04 -8.83
N MET A 127 -2.77 -1.70 -10.11
CA MET A 127 -3.91 -2.06 -10.95
C MET A 127 -4.05 -3.58 -11.13
N ASP A 128 -2.94 -4.31 -11.25
CA ASP A 128 -2.96 -5.77 -11.36
C ASP A 128 -3.47 -6.41 -10.05
N THR A 129 -3.03 -5.92 -8.89
CA THR A 129 -3.51 -6.35 -7.56
C THR A 129 -5.01 -6.04 -7.39
N LEU A 130 -5.44 -4.84 -7.74
CA LEU A 130 -6.84 -4.43 -7.61
C LEU A 130 -7.76 -5.25 -8.54
N ARG A 131 -7.33 -5.56 -9.76
CA ARG A 131 -8.09 -6.44 -10.68
C ARG A 131 -8.19 -7.86 -10.14
N HIS A 132 -7.08 -8.41 -9.63
CA HIS A 132 -7.05 -9.76 -9.07
C HIS A 132 -8.09 -9.93 -7.94
N HIS A 133 -8.25 -8.92 -7.10
CA HIS A 133 -9.19 -8.94 -5.97
C HIS A 133 -10.56 -8.29 -6.27
N ASN A 134 -10.85 -7.91 -7.52
CA ASN A 134 -12.11 -7.26 -7.92
C ASN A 134 -12.42 -5.97 -7.13
N LEU A 135 -11.40 -5.12 -6.93
CA LEU A 135 -11.49 -3.91 -6.11
C LEU A 135 -11.65 -2.61 -6.89
N LEU A 136 -11.57 -2.61 -8.22
CA LEU A 136 -11.58 -1.38 -9.03
C LEU A 136 -12.84 -0.53 -8.78
N GLU A 137 -13.99 -1.17 -8.72
CA GLU A 137 -15.29 -0.50 -8.50
C GLU A 137 -15.44 0.11 -7.08
N ARG A 138 -14.52 -0.23 -6.17
CA ARG A 138 -14.55 0.25 -4.78
C ARG A 138 -14.04 1.68 -4.63
N PHE A 139 -13.35 2.21 -5.64
CA PHE A 139 -12.72 3.51 -5.59
C PHE A 139 -13.21 4.43 -6.70
N SER A 140 -13.38 5.70 -6.37
CA SER A 140 -13.68 6.77 -7.33
C SER A 140 -12.43 7.37 -7.97
N GLN A 141 -11.28 7.24 -7.28
CA GLN A 141 -10.01 7.80 -7.73
C GLN A 141 -8.84 6.94 -7.23
N PHE A 142 -7.78 6.89 -8.05
CA PHE A 142 -6.54 6.18 -7.75
C PHE A 142 -5.37 7.14 -7.82
N ILE A 143 -4.56 7.16 -6.76
CA ILE A 143 -3.34 7.96 -6.64
C ILE A 143 -2.18 6.99 -6.44
N PHE A 144 -1.31 6.90 -7.42
CA PHE A 144 -0.18 5.98 -7.46
C PHE A 144 1.13 6.70 -7.18
N TRP A 145 2.21 5.94 -7.02
CA TRP A 145 3.56 6.45 -6.85
C TRP A 145 3.91 7.53 -7.89
N GLU A 146 3.55 7.32 -9.15
CA GLU A 146 3.81 8.26 -10.25
C GLU A 146 3.12 9.62 -10.06
N ASN A 147 1.98 9.65 -9.37
CA ASN A 147 1.28 10.88 -9.06
C ASN A 147 1.91 11.58 -7.84
N LEU A 148 2.29 10.80 -6.82
CA LEU A 148 2.80 11.30 -5.55
C LEU A 148 4.20 11.93 -5.67
N HIS A 149 5.00 11.53 -6.65
CA HIS A 149 6.39 11.98 -6.84
C HIS A 149 6.56 13.03 -7.94
N GLN A 150 5.48 13.68 -8.36
CA GLN A 150 5.54 14.81 -9.32
C GLN A 150 5.77 16.17 -8.65
N GLY A 151 5.65 16.24 -7.31
CA GLY A 151 5.83 17.46 -6.52
C GLY A 151 7.10 17.44 -5.65
N GLU A 152 7.31 18.53 -4.92
CA GLU A 152 8.45 18.68 -4.01
C GLU A 152 8.29 17.87 -2.71
N SER A 153 7.06 17.49 -2.35
CA SER A 153 6.80 16.77 -1.10
C SER A 153 7.07 15.27 -1.23
N SER A 154 7.81 14.74 -0.27
CA SER A 154 7.97 13.29 -0.07
C SER A 154 6.84 12.66 0.76
N ASN A 155 5.90 13.48 1.25
CA ASN A 155 4.77 13.02 2.06
C ASN A 155 3.61 12.56 1.17
N LYS A 156 3.28 11.27 1.22
CA LYS A 156 2.19 10.63 0.47
C LYS A 156 0.85 11.36 0.64
N TYR A 157 0.50 11.71 1.88
CA TYR A 157 -0.79 12.31 2.18
C TYR A 157 -0.84 13.79 1.82
N GLU A 158 0.24 14.55 2.04
CA GLU A 158 0.32 15.94 1.59
C GLU A 158 0.14 16.03 0.07
N SER A 159 0.86 15.18 -0.68
CA SER A 159 0.71 15.08 -2.13
C SER A 159 -0.71 14.68 -2.53
N ALA A 160 -1.30 13.67 -1.88
CA ALA A 160 -2.65 13.21 -2.19
C ALA A 160 -3.73 14.26 -1.90
N LEU A 161 -3.61 14.99 -0.79
CA LEU A 161 -4.50 16.10 -0.45
C LEU A 161 -4.37 17.25 -1.46
N GLY A 162 -3.13 17.61 -1.85
CA GLY A 162 -2.88 18.64 -2.87
C GLY A 162 -3.47 18.29 -4.24
N ILE A 163 -3.25 17.04 -4.71
CA ILE A 163 -3.80 16.55 -5.99
C ILE A 163 -5.34 16.58 -6.00
N THR A 164 -5.95 16.30 -4.87
CA THR A 164 -7.40 16.13 -4.78
C THR A 164 -8.15 17.35 -4.31
N GLY A 165 -7.45 18.36 -3.79
CA GLY A 165 -8.05 19.53 -3.13
C GLY A 165 -8.86 19.19 -1.87
N ALA A 166 -8.62 18.03 -1.26
CA ALA A 166 -9.36 17.58 -0.10
C ALA A 166 -8.95 18.36 1.16
N ASN A 167 -9.95 18.74 1.97
CA ASN A 167 -9.68 19.33 3.28
C ASN A 167 -9.30 18.22 4.26
N PRO A 168 -8.09 18.25 4.88
CA PRO A 168 -7.64 17.22 5.80
C PRO A 168 -8.58 16.96 6.99
N GLU A 169 -9.33 17.97 7.44
CA GLU A 169 -10.31 17.83 8.53
C GLU A 169 -11.50 16.92 8.18
N THR A 170 -11.80 16.77 6.88
CA THR A 170 -12.89 15.94 6.36
C THR A 170 -12.42 14.71 5.61
N VAL A 171 -11.20 14.27 5.91
CA VAL A 171 -10.62 13.03 5.36
C VAL A 171 -10.59 11.95 6.44
N LEU A 172 -10.98 10.74 6.06
CA LEU A 172 -10.77 9.51 6.83
C LEU A 172 -9.69 8.67 6.14
N VAL A 173 -8.69 8.23 6.90
CA VAL A 173 -7.54 7.47 6.39
C VAL A 173 -7.54 6.07 6.96
N PHE A 174 -7.39 5.05 6.10
CA PHE A 174 -7.06 3.67 6.47
C PHE A 174 -5.62 3.38 6.12
N GLU A 175 -4.79 3.09 7.14
CA GLU A 175 -3.34 2.93 7.00
C GLU A 175 -2.83 1.92 8.05
N ASN A 176 -1.85 1.08 7.68
CA ASN A 176 -1.21 0.15 8.62
C ASN A 176 0.24 0.55 8.97
N ASP A 177 0.92 1.28 8.12
CA ASP A 177 2.31 1.69 8.33
C ASP A 177 2.38 2.90 9.26
N ILE A 178 3.11 2.75 10.38
CA ILE A 178 3.26 3.79 11.40
C ILE A 178 3.88 5.07 10.81
N ALA A 179 4.87 4.93 9.94
CA ALA A 179 5.52 6.08 9.31
C ALA A 179 4.56 6.82 8.36
N ASP A 180 3.68 6.10 7.67
CA ASP A 180 2.66 6.71 6.81
C ASP A 180 1.49 7.30 7.64
N VAL A 181 1.17 6.73 8.81
CA VAL A 181 0.27 7.37 9.80
C VAL A 181 0.84 8.71 10.27
N GLU A 182 2.13 8.78 10.57
CA GLU A 182 2.80 10.04 10.94
C GLU A 182 2.76 11.07 9.80
N LYS A 183 2.96 10.63 8.56
CA LYS A 183 2.83 11.49 7.37
C LYS A 183 1.40 12.03 7.21
N ALA A 184 0.37 11.24 7.50
CA ALA A 184 -1.01 11.71 7.47
C ALA A 184 -1.28 12.79 8.53
N LEU A 185 -0.74 12.61 9.74
CA LEU A 185 -0.82 13.61 10.80
C LEU A 185 -0.09 14.91 10.41
N LEU A 186 1.11 14.81 9.85
CA LEU A 186 1.89 15.98 9.37
C LEU A 186 1.17 16.70 8.23
N ALA A 187 0.43 15.99 7.40
CA ALA A 187 -0.42 16.56 6.36
C ALA A 187 -1.71 17.23 6.88
N GLY A 188 -1.92 17.26 8.20
CA GLY A 188 -3.04 17.92 8.85
C GLY A 188 -4.28 17.04 9.04
N VAL A 189 -4.22 15.75 8.75
CA VAL A 189 -5.35 14.84 9.02
C VAL A 189 -5.47 14.62 10.53
N PRO A 190 -6.64 14.90 11.16
CA PRO A 190 -6.82 14.71 12.58
C PRO A 190 -6.61 13.25 13.00
N ARG A 191 -5.94 13.03 14.13
CA ARG A 191 -5.69 11.67 14.65
C ARG A 191 -6.94 10.80 14.75
N LYS A 192 -8.06 11.37 15.14
CA LYS A 192 -9.35 10.68 15.23
C LYS A 192 -9.89 10.15 13.88
N ASN A 193 -9.37 10.71 12.79
CA ASN A 193 -9.75 10.36 11.41
C ASN A 193 -8.76 9.36 10.78
N ILE A 194 -7.77 8.88 11.51
CA ILE A 194 -6.83 7.87 11.05
C ILE A 194 -7.13 6.56 11.77
N ILE A 195 -7.44 5.54 10.99
CA ILE A 195 -7.77 4.20 11.46
C ILE A 195 -6.65 3.27 11.02
N SER A 196 -5.97 2.70 12.00
CA SER A 196 -4.89 1.77 11.73
C SER A 196 -5.40 0.33 11.84
N PHE A 197 -5.11 -0.46 10.81
CA PHE A 197 -5.30 -1.91 10.81
C PHE A 197 -3.95 -2.55 11.10
N LEU A 198 -3.70 -2.89 12.34
CA LEU A 198 -2.54 -3.70 12.70
C LEU A 198 -2.82 -5.14 12.25
N GLN A 199 -1.89 -5.72 11.48
CA GLN A 199 -1.90 -7.12 11.09
C GLN A 199 -1.18 -7.97 12.14
#